data_88fe2c6b70df009f65d4404e7162b839
#
_entry.id   88fe2c6b70df009f65d4404e7162b839
#
_cell.length_a   1.000
_cell.length_b   1.000
_cell.length_c   1.000
_cell.angle_alpha   90.00
_cell.angle_beta   90.00
_cell.angle_gamma   90.00
#
_symmetry.space_group_name_H-M   'P 1'
#
loop_
_entity.id
_entity.type
_entity.pdbx_description
1 polymer ?
#
loop_
_entity_poly.entity_id
_entity_poly.type
_entity_poly.pdbx_seq_one_letter_code
_entity_poly.pdbx_strand_id
1 'polypeptide(L)'
;MKVINNADVSRLVTQEEVTRALESAYQDFFNGTAVCRPRVDVEIPSSSPDQFYRWGTMEGGSVGKYFAIRCKSDMIYHKTVGSSVTQEKYCVEPGTFCGFILLFSVENGEPLALINDG
;
A
#
# COMPACT_ATOMS: atom_id res chain seq x y z
N MET A 1 -0.44 3.37 19.63
CA MET A 1 -0.50 2.88 18.23
C MET A 1 -1.09 1.47 18.22
N LYS A 2 -2.06 1.19 17.37
CA LYS A 2 -2.70 -0.13 17.20
C LYS A 2 -1.96 -0.93 16.12
N VAL A 3 -1.94 -2.27 16.26
CA VAL A 3 -1.54 -3.20 15.19
C VAL A 3 -2.78 -3.92 14.70
N ILE A 4 -3.07 -3.82 13.41
CA ILE A 4 -4.25 -4.39 12.75
C ILE A 4 -3.76 -5.39 11.71
N ASN A 5 -4.13 -6.65 11.88
CA ASN A 5 -3.73 -7.73 10.97
C ASN A 5 -4.79 -8.01 9.90
N ASN A 6 -4.49 -8.88 8.94
CA ASN A 6 -5.40 -9.22 7.84
C ASN A 6 -6.73 -9.80 8.31
N ALA A 7 -6.73 -10.61 9.40
CA ALA A 7 -7.96 -11.15 9.96
C ALA A 7 -8.85 -10.05 10.59
N ASP A 8 -8.23 -9.04 11.20
CA ASP A 8 -8.95 -7.87 11.71
C ASP A 8 -9.56 -7.07 10.57
N VAL A 9 -8.81 -6.82 9.49
CA VAL A 9 -9.31 -6.12 8.30
C VAL A 9 -10.50 -6.87 7.71
N SER A 10 -10.38 -8.18 7.49
CA SER A 10 -11.46 -9.01 6.91
C SER A 10 -12.74 -9.02 7.75
N ARG A 11 -12.60 -8.85 9.06
CA ARG A 11 -13.75 -8.81 9.98
C ARG A 11 -14.40 -7.44 10.07
N LEU A 12 -13.61 -6.37 9.94
CA LEU A 12 -14.05 -5.01 10.25
C LEU A 12 -14.45 -4.20 9.03
N VAL A 13 -14.03 -4.60 7.83
CA VAL A 13 -14.19 -3.79 6.61
C VAL A 13 -15.11 -4.51 5.62
N THR A 14 -16.17 -3.83 5.22
CA THR A 14 -17.09 -4.30 4.18
C THR A 14 -16.81 -3.62 2.84
N GLN A 15 -17.22 -4.25 1.75
CA GLN A 15 -17.13 -3.69 0.40
C GLN A 15 -17.81 -2.31 0.31
N GLU A 16 -18.97 -2.17 0.96
CA GLU A 16 -19.74 -0.92 0.95
C GLU A 16 -19.00 0.22 1.67
N GLU A 17 -18.38 -0.07 2.81
CA GLU A 17 -17.56 0.90 3.55
C GLU A 17 -16.34 1.35 2.74
N VAL A 18 -15.68 0.41 2.05
CA VAL A 18 -14.55 0.74 1.15
C VAL A 18 -15.01 1.65 0.03
N THR A 19 -16.13 1.35 -0.62
CA THR A 19 -16.67 2.17 -1.71
C THR A 19 -16.97 3.58 -1.23
N ARG A 20 -17.67 3.72 -0.11
CA ARG A 20 -17.97 5.04 0.49
C ARG A 20 -16.71 5.82 0.88
N ALA A 21 -15.71 5.15 1.43
CA ALA A 21 -14.44 5.78 1.79
C ALA A 21 -13.69 6.30 0.54
N LEU A 22 -13.69 5.53 -0.55
CA LEU A 22 -13.09 5.95 -1.81
C LEU A 22 -13.82 7.12 -2.44
N GLU A 23 -15.15 7.10 -2.49
CA GLU A 23 -15.97 8.22 -2.99
C GLU A 23 -15.66 9.49 -2.20
N SER A 24 -15.62 9.40 -0.86
CA SER A 24 -15.27 10.53 0.00
C SER A 24 -13.85 11.04 -0.27
N ALA A 25 -12.87 10.15 -0.46
CA ALA A 25 -11.50 10.52 -0.74
C ALA A 25 -11.35 11.24 -2.10
N TYR A 26 -12.02 10.76 -3.13
CA TYR A 26 -12.05 11.42 -4.43
C TYR A 26 -12.73 12.80 -4.38
N GLN A 27 -13.80 12.92 -3.59
CA GLN A 27 -14.47 14.21 -3.38
C GLN A 27 -13.55 15.20 -2.65
N ASP A 28 -12.84 14.77 -1.62
CA ASP A 28 -11.86 15.58 -0.91
C ASP A 28 -10.73 16.03 -1.85
N PHE A 29 -10.25 15.13 -2.69
CA PHE A 29 -9.21 15.44 -3.67
C PHE A 29 -9.69 16.47 -4.70
N PHE A 30 -10.90 16.31 -5.24
CA PHE A 30 -11.52 17.26 -6.15
C PHE A 30 -11.71 18.64 -5.52
N ASN A 31 -12.09 18.70 -4.25
CA ASN A 31 -12.30 19.93 -3.50
C ASN A 31 -10.98 20.60 -3.03
N GLY A 32 -9.82 19.98 -3.26
CA GLY A 32 -8.52 20.48 -2.81
C GLY A 32 -8.29 20.36 -1.30
N THR A 33 -9.05 19.51 -0.61
CA THR A 33 -8.92 19.21 0.82
C THR A 33 -8.17 17.92 1.11
N ALA A 34 -7.72 17.22 0.09
CA ALA A 34 -6.84 16.07 0.19
C ALA A 34 -5.58 16.26 -0.66
N VAL A 35 -4.50 15.63 -0.23
CA VAL A 35 -3.24 15.57 -0.96
C VAL A 35 -2.78 14.13 -1.08
N CYS A 36 -2.10 13.81 -2.18
CA CYS A 36 -1.39 12.55 -2.33
C CYS A 36 -0.06 12.77 -3.03
N ARG A 37 0.91 11.94 -2.71
CA ARG A 37 2.17 11.85 -3.44
C ARG A 37 2.11 10.62 -4.35
N PRO A 38 2.54 10.75 -5.63
CA PRO A 38 2.70 9.62 -6.51
C PRO A 38 3.61 8.56 -5.90
N ARG A 39 3.42 7.32 -6.33
CA ARG A 39 4.29 6.20 -5.92
C ARG A 39 5.75 6.49 -6.22
N VAL A 40 6.59 6.21 -5.25
CA VAL A 40 8.04 6.24 -5.37
C VAL A 40 8.57 4.83 -5.19
N ASP A 41 9.32 4.33 -6.15
CA ASP A 41 9.95 3.01 -6.11
C ASP A 41 11.48 3.17 -6.00
N VAL A 42 12.10 2.32 -5.18
CA VAL A 42 13.54 2.15 -5.08
C VAL A 42 13.85 0.70 -5.41
N GLU A 43 14.79 0.47 -6.33
CA GLU A 43 15.14 -0.86 -6.80
C GLU A 43 16.59 -1.20 -6.43
N ILE A 44 16.79 -2.43 -5.97
CA ILE A 44 18.10 -2.97 -5.60
C ILE A 44 18.29 -4.28 -6.37
N PRO A 45 19.39 -4.45 -7.15
CA PRO A 45 19.70 -5.71 -7.81
C PRO A 45 19.75 -6.85 -6.80
N SER A 46 19.18 -8.00 -7.15
CA SER A 46 19.29 -9.23 -6.38
C SER A 46 20.57 -9.97 -6.72
N SER A 47 20.94 -10.95 -5.88
CA SER A 47 21.98 -11.92 -6.20
C SER A 47 21.62 -12.85 -7.36
N SER A 48 20.34 -12.98 -7.68
CA SER A 48 19.83 -13.70 -8.85
C SER A 48 19.70 -12.73 -10.04
N PRO A 49 20.23 -13.07 -11.24
CA PRO A 49 20.23 -12.16 -12.40
C PRO A 49 18.83 -11.83 -12.92
N ASP A 50 17.85 -12.70 -12.66
CA ASP A 50 16.48 -12.55 -13.16
C ASP A 50 15.53 -11.92 -12.15
N GLN A 51 16.05 -11.42 -11.03
CA GLN A 51 15.28 -10.85 -9.95
C GLN A 51 15.88 -9.55 -9.44
N PHE A 52 15.03 -8.71 -8.87
CA PHE A 52 15.45 -7.51 -8.14
C PHE A 52 14.47 -7.22 -6.99
N TYR A 53 14.97 -6.55 -5.97
CA TYR A 53 14.15 -6.07 -4.87
C TYR A 53 13.55 -4.72 -5.23
N ARG A 54 12.27 -4.52 -4.91
CA ARG A 54 11.60 -3.22 -5.04
C ARG A 54 10.94 -2.83 -3.72
N TRP A 55 11.35 -1.69 -3.20
CA TRP A 55 10.62 -0.98 -2.17
C TRP A 55 9.77 0.09 -2.81
N GLY A 56 8.48 0.18 -2.43
CA GLY A 56 7.60 1.22 -2.94
C GLY A 56 6.79 1.86 -1.82
N THR A 57 6.63 3.19 -1.90
CA THR A 57 5.73 3.93 -1.01
C THR A 57 4.77 4.78 -1.80
N MET A 58 3.59 4.97 -1.24
CA MET A 58 2.60 5.95 -1.69
C MET A 58 1.89 6.49 -0.47
N GLU A 59 1.65 7.78 -0.45
CA GLU A 59 1.06 8.44 0.70
C GLU A 59 0.04 9.50 0.33
N GLY A 60 -0.87 9.76 1.27
CA GLY A 60 -1.87 10.80 1.13
C GLY A 60 -2.65 11.01 2.40
N GLY A 61 -3.36 12.11 2.45
CA GLY A 61 -4.19 12.48 3.58
C GLY A 61 -5.23 13.54 3.24
N SER A 62 -6.22 13.67 4.10
CA SER A 62 -7.31 14.65 3.98
C SER A 62 -7.42 15.50 5.25
N VAL A 63 -7.78 16.75 5.06
CA VAL A 63 -8.03 17.72 6.16
C VAL A 63 -9.05 17.16 7.15
N GLY A 64 -8.76 17.22 8.43
CA GLY A 64 -9.62 16.77 9.51
C GLY A 64 -9.85 15.26 9.58
N LYS A 65 -9.03 14.47 8.85
CA LYS A 65 -9.10 13.01 8.80
C LYS A 65 -7.75 12.39 9.18
N TYR A 66 -7.12 11.69 8.26
CA TYR A 66 -5.91 10.92 8.50
C TYR A 66 -4.89 11.18 7.40
N PHE A 67 -3.62 10.92 7.73
CA PHE A 67 -2.55 10.74 6.76
C PHE A 67 -2.10 9.28 6.79
N ALA A 68 -1.97 8.66 5.62
CA ALA A 68 -1.55 7.28 5.49
C ALA A 68 -0.33 7.14 4.60
N ILE A 69 0.59 6.26 4.99
CA ILE A 69 1.74 5.83 4.17
C ILE A 69 1.57 4.34 3.91
N ARG A 70 1.41 3.95 2.66
CA ARG A 70 1.44 2.55 2.24
C ARG A 70 2.84 2.17 1.80
N CYS A 71 3.40 1.13 2.41
CA CYS A 71 4.72 0.59 2.12
C CYS A 71 4.58 -0.80 1.48
N LYS A 72 5.32 -1.03 0.41
CA LYS A 72 5.44 -2.34 -0.25
C LYS A 72 6.90 -2.78 -0.30
N SER A 73 7.12 -4.06 -0.06
CA SER A 73 8.44 -4.70 -0.07
C SER A 73 8.31 -5.96 -0.93
N ASP A 74 8.76 -5.91 -2.15
CA ASP A 74 8.52 -6.95 -3.14
C ASP A 74 9.84 -7.46 -3.74
N MET A 75 9.91 -8.78 -3.98
CA MET A 75 10.84 -9.37 -4.94
C MET A 75 10.15 -9.41 -6.30
N ILE A 76 10.81 -8.86 -7.31
CA ILE A 76 10.30 -8.80 -8.69
C ILE A 76 11.07 -9.78 -9.55
N TYR A 77 10.37 -10.53 -10.38
CA TYR A 77 10.96 -11.44 -11.35
C TYR A 77 10.18 -11.43 -12.67
N HIS A 78 10.83 -11.89 -13.74
CA HIS A 78 10.20 -12.01 -15.05
C HIS A 78 9.73 -13.45 -15.26
N LYS A 79 8.51 -13.61 -15.77
CA LYS A 79 7.92 -14.90 -16.13
C LYS A 79 7.51 -14.89 -17.59
N THR A 80 7.93 -15.90 -18.32
CA THR A 80 7.49 -16.10 -19.70
C THR A 80 6.17 -16.88 -19.71
N VAL A 81 5.15 -16.32 -20.37
CA VAL A 81 3.85 -16.93 -20.57
C VAL A 81 3.55 -16.90 -22.05
N GLY A 82 3.68 -18.06 -22.72
CA GLY A 82 3.60 -18.15 -24.18
C GLY A 82 4.71 -17.34 -24.85
N SER A 83 4.34 -16.35 -25.67
CA SER A 83 5.26 -15.42 -26.35
C SER A 83 5.48 -14.10 -25.58
N SER A 84 4.84 -13.93 -24.43
CA SER A 84 4.90 -12.68 -23.66
C SER A 84 5.73 -12.86 -22.41
N VAL A 85 6.41 -11.79 -21.99
CA VAL A 85 7.12 -11.72 -20.71
C VAL A 85 6.32 -10.81 -19.78
N THR A 86 5.94 -11.35 -18.62
CA THR A 86 5.24 -10.61 -17.57
C THR A 86 6.18 -10.33 -16.41
N GLN A 87 5.93 -9.26 -15.69
CA GLN A 87 6.63 -8.95 -14.45
C GLN A 87 5.76 -9.40 -13.28
N GLU A 88 6.27 -10.33 -12.50
CA GLU A 88 5.59 -10.90 -11.33
C GLU A 88 6.29 -10.44 -10.05
N LYS A 89 5.61 -10.58 -8.94
CA LYS A 89 6.14 -10.19 -7.62
C LYS A 89 5.71 -11.13 -6.52
N TYR A 90 6.51 -11.17 -5.46
CA TYR A 90 6.18 -11.86 -4.22
C TYR A 90 6.91 -11.22 -3.02
N CYS A 91 6.46 -11.56 -1.82
CA CYS A 91 7.16 -11.27 -0.58
C CYS A 91 7.39 -12.59 0.18
N VAL A 92 8.60 -12.84 0.63
CA VAL A 92 9.05 -14.05 1.34
C VAL A 92 9.12 -15.27 0.41
N GLU A 93 8.01 -15.66 -0.22
CA GLU A 93 7.91 -16.79 -1.15
C GLU A 93 6.93 -16.47 -2.29
N PRO A 94 7.04 -17.16 -3.45
CA PRO A 94 6.14 -16.96 -4.56
C PRO A 94 4.66 -17.12 -4.17
N GLY A 95 3.84 -16.16 -4.62
CA GLY A 95 2.41 -16.13 -4.32
C GLY A 95 2.03 -15.41 -3.02
N THR A 96 3.02 -15.01 -2.21
CA THR A 96 2.77 -14.22 -1.00
C THR A 96 2.95 -12.73 -1.29
N PHE A 97 2.02 -11.94 -0.77
CA PHE A 97 2.09 -10.48 -0.84
C PHE A 97 2.12 -9.92 0.57
N CYS A 98 2.97 -8.95 0.81
CA CYS A 98 2.99 -8.24 2.08
C CYS A 98 3.29 -6.76 1.89
N GLY A 99 2.77 -5.99 2.82
CA GLY A 99 2.95 -4.57 2.89
C GLY A 99 2.38 -4.05 4.18
N PHE A 100 2.58 -2.78 4.42
CA PHE A 100 2.09 -2.11 5.62
C PHE A 100 1.51 -0.75 5.26
N ILE A 101 0.50 -0.37 6.04
CA ILE A 101 -0.02 0.99 6.05
C ILE A 101 0.25 1.58 7.43
N LEU A 102 0.95 2.70 7.48
CA LEU A 102 1.09 3.53 8.66
C LEU A 102 0.04 4.62 8.62
N LEU A 103 -0.73 4.76 9.71
CA LEU A 103 -1.80 5.73 9.83
C LEU A 103 -1.48 6.76 10.91
N PHE A 104 -1.66 8.03 10.58
CA PHE A 104 -1.39 9.17 11.46
C PHE A 104 -2.61 10.09 11.56
N SER A 105 -2.76 10.74 12.71
CA SER A 105 -3.69 11.86 12.89
C SER A 105 -3.10 13.11 12.23
N VAL A 106 -3.87 13.81 11.41
CA VAL A 106 -3.47 15.10 10.85
C VAL A 106 -3.70 16.26 11.83
N GLU A 107 -4.38 16.02 12.96
CA GLU A 107 -4.66 17.04 13.98
C GLU A 107 -3.49 17.26 14.94
N ASN A 108 -2.78 16.18 15.30
CA ASN A 108 -1.73 16.23 16.32
C ASN A 108 -0.45 15.45 15.96
N GLY A 109 -0.41 14.82 14.78
CA GLY A 109 0.75 14.03 14.30
C GLY A 109 0.91 12.67 14.97
N GLU A 110 -0.05 12.22 15.79
CA GLU A 110 0.03 10.95 16.51
C GLU A 110 0.04 9.74 15.57
N PRO A 111 0.98 8.78 15.71
CA PRO A 111 0.92 7.51 15.00
C PRO A 111 -0.20 6.63 15.60
N LEU A 112 -1.25 6.37 14.80
CA LEU A 112 -2.48 5.72 15.25
C LEU A 112 -2.44 4.20 15.07
N ALA A 113 -2.00 3.74 13.89
CA ALA A 113 -2.03 2.32 13.57
C ALA A 113 -0.93 1.90 12.59
N LEU A 114 -0.53 0.63 12.72
CA LEU A 114 0.17 -0.16 11.73
C LEU A 114 -0.79 -1.25 11.23
N ILE A 115 -1.10 -1.24 9.94
CA ILE A 115 -2.10 -2.12 9.32
C ILE A 115 -1.39 -3.02 8.32
N ASN A 116 -1.63 -4.33 8.36
CA ASN A 116 -1.16 -5.24 7.32
C ASN A 116 -1.91 -4.99 6.01
N ASP A 117 -1.18 -5.03 4.90
CA ASP A 117 -1.67 -4.82 3.54
C ASP A 117 -1.14 -5.96 2.64
N GLY A 118 -1.63 -7.16 2.87
CA GLY A 118 -1.20 -8.36 2.15
C GLY A 118 -2.29 -9.38 1.98
#